data_2802daa25eeaf3363f25b92c439bf581
#
_entry.id   2802daa25eeaf3363f25b92c439bf581
#
_cell.length_a   1.000
_cell.length_b   1.000
_cell.length_c   1.000
_cell.angle_alpha   90.00
_cell.angle_beta   90.00
_cell.angle_gamma   90.00
#
_symmetry.space_group_name_H-M   'P 1'
#
loop_
_entity.id
_entity.type
_entity.pdbx_description
1 polymer ?
#
loop_
_entity_poly.entity_id
_entity_poly.type
_entity_poly.pdbx_seq_one_letter_code
_entity_poly.pdbx_strand_id
1 'polypeptide(L)'
;MRPRYRVWDKEEKKMIYDAEHTYDNYPVNISSFGAILDCPSLYDVMQYTGIKDINSRRIFEKDIVSFCTLNGTERIGRVKYYEDSASFLITAEGCYAEYLNNVYDLEVIGNIHENKELLSA
;
A
#
# COMPACT_ATOMS: atom_id res chain seq x y z
N MET A 1 14.31 2.36 8.65
CA MET A 1 13.31 1.38 8.17
C MET A 1 13.96 0.44 7.16
N ARG A 2 13.74 -0.86 7.30
CA ARG A 2 14.18 -1.82 6.30
C ARG A 2 13.18 -1.81 5.14
N PRO A 3 13.61 -1.67 3.89
CA PRO A 3 12.69 -1.71 2.75
C PRO A 3 11.95 -3.03 2.66
N ARG A 4 10.63 -2.95 2.46
CA ARG A 4 9.78 -4.11 2.28
C ARG A 4 8.78 -3.81 1.19
N TYR A 5 8.44 -4.85 0.43
CA TYR A 5 7.58 -4.71 -0.73
C TYR A 5 6.52 -5.79 -0.77
N ARG A 6 5.38 -5.45 -1.34
CA ARG A 6 4.40 -6.44 -1.77
C ARG A 6 4.11 -6.19 -3.24
N VAL A 7 3.63 -7.20 -3.93
CA VAL A 7 3.39 -7.14 -5.36
C VAL A 7 2.01 -7.68 -5.66
N TRP A 8 1.26 -6.96 -6.49
CA TRP A 8 0.01 -7.45 -7.04
C TRP A 8 0.29 -8.11 -8.39
N ASP A 9 0.01 -9.40 -8.48
CA ASP A 9 0.10 -10.14 -9.72
C ASP A 9 -1.19 -9.94 -10.50
N LYS A 10 -1.12 -9.21 -11.61
CA LYS A 10 -2.30 -8.81 -12.38
C LYS A 10 -2.94 -9.97 -13.11
N GLU A 11 -2.16 -10.98 -13.45
CA GLU A 11 -2.64 -12.15 -14.17
C GLU A 11 -3.32 -13.13 -13.22
N GLU A 12 -2.67 -13.48 -12.14
CA GLU A 12 -3.20 -14.41 -11.14
C GLU A 12 -4.15 -13.72 -10.15
N LYS A 13 -4.19 -12.40 -10.14
CA LYS A 13 -5.02 -11.59 -9.26
C LYS A 13 -4.83 -11.94 -7.80
N LYS A 14 -3.57 -11.94 -7.38
CA LYS A 14 -3.20 -12.22 -5.99
C LYS A 14 -2.10 -11.29 -5.51
N MET A 15 -2.07 -11.09 -4.19
CA MET A 15 -1.04 -10.29 -3.55
C MET A 15 0.10 -11.19 -3.07
N ILE A 16 1.33 -10.79 -3.38
CA ILE A 16 2.54 -11.49 -2.96
C ILE A 16 3.23 -10.61 -1.94
N TYR A 17 3.33 -11.08 -0.70
CA TYR A 17 4.00 -10.35 0.37
C TYR A 17 5.47 -10.74 0.45
N ASP A 18 6.26 -9.87 1.07
CA ASP A 18 7.71 -10.06 1.22
C ASP A 18 8.39 -10.30 -0.13
N ALA A 19 7.98 -9.54 -1.13
CA ALA A 19 8.44 -9.72 -2.50
C ALA A 19 9.94 -9.46 -2.67
N GLU A 20 10.54 -8.69 -1.76
CA GLU A 20 11.99 -8.45 -1.78
C GLU A 20 12.79 -9.72 -1.57
N HIS A 21 12.17 -10.80 -1.08
CA HIS A 21 12.80 -12.09 -0.87
C HIS A 21 12.54 -13.08 -2.00
N THR A 22 11.89 -12.67 -3.10
CA THR A 22 11.61 -13.56 -4.22
C THR A 22 12.81 -13.66 -5.15
N TYR A 23 13.85 -14.33 -4.67
CA TYR A 23 15.03 -14.62 -5.47
C TYR A 23 15.47 -16.04 -5.14
N ASP A 24 16.56 -16.44 -5.45
CA ASP A 24 17.28 -17.72 -5.29
C ASP A 24 16.52 -19.01 -4.91
N ASN A 25 15.67 -19.02 -3.94
CA ASN A 25 15.15 -20.28 -3.36
C ASN A 25 13.65 -20.48 -3.56
N TYR A 26 13.05 -19.73 -4.44
CA TYR A 26 11.61 -19.83 -4.65
C TYR A 26 11.28 -20.83 -5.74
N PRO A 27 10.04 -21.36 -5.70
CA PRO A 27 9.59 -22.27 -6.76
C PRO A 27 9.77 -21.66 -8.15
N VAL A 28 9.97 -22.50 -9.12
CA VAL A 28 10.32 -22.12 -10.49
C VAL A 28 9.32 -21.19 -11.15
N ASN A 29 8.09 -21.13 -10.67
CA ASN A 29 7.06 -20.29 -11.24
C ASN A 29 7.04 -18.88 -10.66
N ILE A 30 7.93 -18.55 -9.74
CA ILE A 30 8.03 -17.22 -9.15
C ILE A 30 9.29 -16.55 -9.64
N SER A 31 9.12 -15.40 -10.27
CA SER A 31 10.24 -14.60 -10.77
C SER A 31 11.01 -13.95 -9.62
N SER A 32 12.28 -13.67 -9.85
CA SER A 32 13.07 -12.88 -8.92
C SER A 32 12.47 -11.48 -8.79
N PHE A 33 12.77 -10.79 -7.70
CA PHE A 33 12.27 -9.43 -7.49
C PHE A 33 12.73 -8.50 -8.60
N GLY A 34 13.96 -8.64 -9.08
CA GLY A 34 14.45 -7.84 -10.21
C GLY A 34 13.63 -8.06 -11.47
N ALA A 35 13.29 -9.31 -11.78
CA ALA A 35 12.45 -9.62 -12.92
C ALA A 35 11.04 -9.06 -12.76
N ILE A 36 10.51 -9.08 -11.54
CA ILE A 36 9.21 -8.50 -11.23
C ILE A 36 9.21 -7.00 -11.49
N LEU A 37 10.26 -6.29 -11.05
CA LEU A 37 10.39 -4.85 -11.25
C LEU A 37 10.47 -4.49 -12.74
N ASP A 38 10.99 -5.38 -13.57
CA ASP A 38 11.13 -5.15 -15.00
C ASP A 38 9.84 -5.44 -15.80
N CYS A 39 8.79 -5.89 -15.13
CA CYS A 39 7.53 -6.25 -15.78
C CYS A 39 6.34 -5.48 -15.21
N PRO A 40 6.28 -4.15 -15.36
CA PRO A 40 5.17 -3.37 -14.80
C PRO A 40 3.81 -3.68 -15.44
N SER A 41 3.79 -4.31 -16.61
CA SER A 41 2.54 -4.73 -17.24
C SER A 41 1.90 -5.92 -16.53
N LEU A 42 2.69 -6.71 -15.80
CA LEU A 42 2.21 -7.91 -15.09
C LEU A 42 2.15 -7.72 -13.58
N TYR A 43 2.97 -6.84 -13.05
CA TYR A 43 3.13 -6.70 -11.59
C TYR A 43 3.05 -5.24 -11.16
N ASP A 44 2.29 -4.99 -10.11
CA ASP A 44 2.25 -3.69 -9.46
C ASP A 44 3.01 -3.80 -8.14
N VAL A 45 4.16 -3.14 -8.06
CA VAL A 45 5.05 -3.20 -6.90
C VAL A 45 4.71 -2.07 -5.94
N MET A 46 4.46 -2.42 -4.68
CA MET A 46 4.07 -1.48 -3.65
C MET A 46 5.04 -1.52 -2.49
N GLN A 47 5.46 -0.35 -2.04
CA GLN A 47 6.42 -0.22 -0.97
C GLN A 47 5.73 -0.09 0.39
N TYR A 48 6.34 -0.69 1.41
CA TYR A 48 5.95 -0.48 2.80
C TYR A 48 6.28 0.95 3.20
N THR A 49 5.31 1.64 3.81
CA THR A 49 5.46 3.04 4.21
C THR A 49 6.38 3.26 5.40
N GLY A 50 6.69 2.20 6.14
CA GLY A 50 7.43 2.31 7.40
C GLY A 50 6.53 2.50 8.61
N ILE A 51 5.24 2.62 8.40
CA ILE A 51 4.26 2.90 9.46
C ILE A 51 3.29 1.72 9.57
N LYS A 52 2.98 1.34 10.81
CA LYS A 52 1.99 0.32 11.10
C LYS A 52 0.70 0.97 11.58
N ASP A 53 -0.41 0.29 11.36
CA ASP A 53 -1.71 0.76 11.82
C ASP A 53 -1.96 0.43 13.30
N ILE A 54 -3.15 0.74 13.80
CA ILE A 54 -3.52 0.49 15.21
C ILE A 54 -3.50 -0.98 15.59
N ASN A 55 -3.56 -1.87 14.61
CA ASN A 55 -3.51 -3.33 14.82
C ASN A 55 -2.13 -3.92 14.54
N SER A 56 -1.12 -3.07 14.43
CA SER A 56 0.26 -3.45 14.10
C SER A 56 0.42 -4.06 12.71
N ARG A 57 -0.52 -3.81 11.80
CA ARG A 57 -0.39 -4.21 10.40
C ARG A 57 0.46 -3.20 9.65
N ARG A 58 1.32 -3.69 8.78
CA ARG A 58 2.13 -2.82 7.92
C ARG A 58 1.24 -2.09 6.93
N ILE A 59 1.48 -0.80 6.76
CA ILE A 59 0.76 0.00 5.77
C ILE A 59 1.62 0.12 4.51
N PHE A 60 1.06 -0.31 3.39
CA PHE A 60 1.73 -0.25 2.08
C PHE A 60 1.08 0.80 1.19
N GLU A 61 1.80 1.20 0.16
CA GLU A 61 1.19 1.98 -0.92
C GLU A 61 -0.07 1.27 -1.41
N LYS A 62 -1.09 2.07 -1.76
CA LYS A 62 -2.37 1.59 -2.30
C LYS A 62 -3.23 0.83 -1.30
N ASP A 63 -2.86 0.86 -0.02
CA ASP A 63 -3.78 0.44 1.02
C ASP A 63 -4.94 1.42 1.12
N ILE A 64 -6.11 0.90 1.47
CA ILE A 64 -7.27 1.71 1.84
C ILE A 64 -7.31 1.72 3.35
N VAL A 65 -7.35 2.92 3.92
CA VAL A 65 -7.29 3.10 5.36
C VAL A 65 -8.46 3.94 5.86
N SER A 66 -8.93 3.64 7.06
CA SER A 66 -9.81 4.53 7.81
C SER A 66 -8.98 5.29 8.82
N PHE A 67 -9.33 6.51 9.10
CA PHE A 67 -8.57 7.36 10.02
C PHE A 67 -9.43 8.51 10.53
N CYS A 68 -8.96 9.14 11.61
CA CYS A 68 -9.56 10.37 12.13
C CYS A 68 -8.61 11.53 11.89
N THR A 69 -9.15 12.64 11.40
CA THR A 69 -8.37 13.87 11.23
C THR A 69 -8.12 14.52 12.58
N LEU A 70 -7.26 15.52 12.61
CA LEU A 70 -6.93 16.24 13.85
C LEU A 70 -8.15 16.90 14.48
N ASN A 71 -9.16 17.25 13.71
CA ASN A 71 -10.39 17.82 14.23
C ASN A 71 -11.50 16.80 14.51
N GLY A 72 -11.16 15.52 14.49
CA GLY A 72 -12.07 14.45 14.88
C GLY A 72 -12.99 13.91 13.80
N THR A 73 -12.78 14.27 12.55
CA THR A 73 -13.61 13.76 11.45
C THR A 73 -13.08 12.41 10.99
N GLU A 74 -13.95 11.41 10.91
CA GLU A 74 -13.60 10.10 10.36
C GLU A 74 -13.63 10.13 8.85
N ARG A 75 -12.62 9.53 8.22
CA ARG A 75 -12.51 9.47 6.76
C ARG A 75 -11.92 8.16 6.31
N ILE A 76 -12.12 7.87 5.02
CA ILE A 76 -11.51 6.73 4.33
C ILE A 76 -10.74 7.29 3.15
N GLY A 77 -9.52 6.82 2.97
CA GLY A 77 -8.69 7.24 1.86
C GLY A 77 -7.71 6.14 1.46
N ARG A 78 -6.88 6.45 0.48
CA ARG A 78 -5.86 5.50 0.04
C ARG A 78 -4.46 6.08 0.22
N VAL A 79 -3.53 5.21 0.47
CA VAL A 79 -2.12 5.57 0.69
C VAL A 79 -1.43 5.72 -0.66
N LYS A 80 -0.74 6.86 -0.84
CA LYS A 80 -0.06 7.17 -2.08
C LYS A 80 1.28 7.84 -1.78
N TYR A 81 2.28 7.54 -2.60
CA TYR A 81 3.58 8.20 -2.50
C TYR A 81 3.58 9.46 -3.36
N TYR A 82 4.03 10.57 -2.78
CA TYR A 82 4.19 11.83 -3.50
C TYR A 82 5.67 12.18 -3.61
N GLU A 83 6.16 12.21 -4.83
CA GLU A 83 7.58 12.49 -5.09
C GLU A 83 7.99 13.90 -4.65
N ASP A 84 7.11 14.87 -4.84
CA ASP A 84 7.41 16.27 -4.51
C ASP A 84 7.73 16.47 -3.04
N SER A 85 7.10 15.73 -2.16
CA SER A 85 7.34 15.82 -0.72
C SER A 85 8.13 14.64 -0.17
N ALA A 86 8.48 13.68 -1.04
CA ALA A 86 9.16 12.45 -0.65
C ALA A 86 8.45 11.76 0.53
N SER A 87 7.13 11.72 0.48
CA SER A 87 6.31 11.26 1.61
C SER A 87 5.15 10.42 1.14
N PHE A 88 4.69 9.54 2.04
CA PHE A 88 3.45 8.82 1.85
C PHE A 88 2.31 9.62 2.45
N LEU A 89 1.27 9.82 1.67
CA LEU A 89 0.09 10.58 2.08
C LEU A 89 -1.15 9.73 1.93
N ILE A 90 -2.20 10.11 2.67
CA ILE A 90 -3.52 9.53 2.48
C ILE A 90 -4.33 10.52 1.65
N THR A 91 -4.86 10.07 0.52
CA THR A 91 -5.73 10.90 -0.30
C THR A 91 -7.17 10.46 -0.11
N ALA A 92 -7.99 11.37 0.38
CA ALA A 92 -9.43 11.15 0.50
C ALA A 92 -10.12 11.83 -0.67
N GLU A 93 -11.22 11.23 -1.12
CA GLU A 93 -11.93 11.74 -2.27
C GLU A 93 -12.37 13.18 -2.07
N GLY A 94 -12.10 13.96 -3.07
CA GLY A 94 -12.66 15.31 -3.22
C GLY A 94 -11.83 16.43 -2.69
N CYS A 95 -10.76 16.26 -1.95
CA CYS A 95 -10.20 17.48 -1.44
C CYS A 95 -8.77 17.53 -1.00
N TYR A 96 -8.26 16.62 -0.24
CA TYR A 96 -6.94 16.92 0.32
C TYR A 96 -6.20 15.66 0.71
N ALA A 97 -4.92 15.85 0.96
CA ALA A 97 -4.04 14.78 1.39
C ALA A 97 -3.60 15.03 2.82
N GLU A 98 -3.50 13.96 3.60
CA GLU A 98 -3.00 14.01 4.97
C GLU A 98 -1.75 13.16 5.07
N TYR A 99 -0.78 13.60 5.87
CA TYR A 99 0.37 12.76 6.18
C TYR A 99 -0.07 11.63 7.10
N LEU A 100 0.52 10.44 6.90
CA LEU A 100 0.19 9.28 7.71
C LEU A 100 0.39 9.50 9.20
N ASN A 101 1.36 10.31 9.58
CA ASN A 101 1.66 10.58 10.99
C ASN A 101 0.89 11.76 11.56
N ASN A 102 -0.01 12.37 10.79
CA ASN A 102 -0.82 13.49 11.24
C ASN A 102 -2.28 13.14 11.47
N VAL A 103 -2.60 11.87 11.52
CA VAL A 103 -3.96 11.38 11.72
C VAL A 103 -4.00 10.40 12.89
N TYR A 104 -5.21 10.14 13.38
CA TYR A 104 -5.44 9.22 14.49
C TYR A 104 -6.21 7.99 14.03
N ASP A 105 -6.08 6.92 14.82
CA ASP A 105 -6.85 5.68 14.62
C ASP A 105 -6.72 5.11 13.21
N LEU A 106 -5.52 5.16 12.68
CA LEU A 106 -5.21 4.68 11.34
C LEU A 106 -5.34 3.17 11.27
N GLU A 107 -6.24 2.70 10.41
CA GLU A 107 -6.51 1.27 10.27
C GLU A 107 -6.61 0.85 8.81
N VAL A 108 -5.87 -0.20 8.43
CA VAL A 108 -5.95 -0.77 7.08
C VAL A 108 -7.26 -1.56 6.98
N ILE A 109 -8.11 -1.19 6.03
CA ILE A 109 -9.39 -1.86 5.80
C ILE A 109 -9.44 -2.60 4.46
N GLY A 110 -8.43 -2.46 3.64
CA GLY A 110 -8.31 -3.14 2.35
C GLY A 110 -7.24 -2.52 1.49
N ASN A 111 -7.31 -2.76 0.20
CA ASN A 111 -6.41 -2.15 -0.78
C ASN A 111 -7.15 -1.96 -2.10
N ILE A 112 -6.57 -1.17 -3.00
CA ILE A 112 -7.26 -0.81 -4.25
C ILE A 112 -7.41 -1.97 -5.22
N HIS A 113 -6.62 -3.03 -5.09
CA HIS A 113 -6.70 -4.17 -5.98
C HIS A 113 -7.81 -5.14 -5.59
N GLU A 114 -8.03 -5.30 -4.29
CA GLU A 114 -8.99 -6.28 -3.77
C GLU A 114 -10.29 -5.66 -3.25
N ASN A 115 -10.24 -4.38 -2.86
CA ASN A 115 -11.35 -3.74 -2.14
C ASN A 115 -11.68 -2.35 -2.69
N LYS A 116 -11.54 -2.15 -3.99
CA LYS A 116 -11.71 -0.84 -4.61
C LYS A 116 -13.08 -0.20 -4.30
N GLU A 117 -14.09 -1.01 -4.09
CA GLU A 117 -15.45 -0.57 -3.76
C GLU A 117 -15.53 0.24 -2.48
N LEU A 118 -14.57 0.09 -1.58
CA LEU A 118 -14.55 0.85 -0.32
C LEU A 118 -14.35 2.34 -0.55
N LEU A 119 -13.78 2.73 -1.67
CA LEU A 119 -13.55 4.13 -2.01
C LEU A 119 -14.74 4.77 -2.71
N SER A 120 -15.70 3.99 -3.15
CA SER A 120 -16.85 4.45 -3.93
C SER A 120 -18.05 4.82 -3.08
N ALA A 121 -17.97 4.61 -1.80
CA ALA A 121 -19.10 4.81 -0.89
C ALA A 121 -19.38 6.29 -0.65
#